data_d99e2dc501d06f1bafa5576338cbea69
#
_entry.id   d99e2dc501d06f1bafa5576338cbea69
#
_cell.length_a   1.000
_cell.length_b   1.000
_cell.length_c   1.000
_cell.angle_alpha   90.00
_cell.angle_beta   90.00
_cell.angle_gamma   90.00
#
_symmetry.space_group_name_H-M   'P 1'
#
loop_
_entity.id
_entity.type
_entity.pdbx_description
1 polymer ?
#
loop_
_entity_poly.entity_id
_entity_poly.type
_entity_poly.pdbx_seq_one_letter_code
_entity_poly.pdbx_strand_id
1 'polypeptide(L)'
;MAKESKSFFWASYADLMTSLFFVMLTLFIVVIIALNNARIDAIEQTAELQAKIDKADEINNATRELDTQHSQYFQYFPEFKKHKLAVTVSFRSGSADMNSLPSSTKEDLRTTGKILQDFIIKTTQSNPHIQYLLIIEGQASKDGYAYNYELSYQRALS
;
A
#
# COMPACT_ATOMS: atom_id res chain seq x y z
N MET A 1 6.24 -74.90 -36.79
CA MET A 1 5.22 -74.08 -36.08
C MET A 1 5.78 -73.17 -34.95
N ALA A 2 7.02 -73.24 -34.51
CA ALA A 2 7.56 -72.41 -33.43
C ALA A 2 8.12 -71.03 -33.84
N LYS A 3 8.24 -70.75 -35.16
CA LYS A 3 8.90 -69.52 -35.67
C LYS A 3 7.89 -68.36 -35.82
N GLU A 4 6.63 -68.62 -36.08
CA GLU A 4 5.56 -67.62 -36.22
C GLU A 4 5.10 -67.02 -34.87
N SER A 5 5.06 -67.77 -33.81
CA SER A 5 4.64 -67.29 -32.53
C SER A 5 5.59 -66.23 -31.93
N LYS A 6 6.94 -66.35 -32.23
CA LYS A 6 7.92 -65.36 -31.77
C LYS A 6 7.81 -64.02 -32.49
N SER A 7 7.50 -64.01 -33.81
CA SER A 7 7.36 -62.75 -34.58
C SER A 7 6.13 -61.95 -34.12
N PHE A 8 5.01 -62.61 -33.80
CA PHE A 8 3.78 -62.00 -33.31
C PHE A 8 3.99 -61.36 -31.92
N PHE A 9 4.71 -62.05 -31.02
CA PHE A 9 5.03 -61.50 -29.72
C PHE A 9 5.85 -60.20 -29.82
N TRP A 10 6.88 -60.14 -30.64
CA TRP A 10 7.68 -58.94 -30.84
C TRP A 10 6.91 -57.79 -31.48
N ALA A 11 6.02 -58.05 -32.39
CA ALA A 11 5.18 -57.03 -33.00
C ALA A 11 4.20 -56.40 -31.95
N SER A 12 3.57 -57.25 -31.13
CA SER A 12 2.68 -56.79 -30.07
C SER A 12 3.42 -56.00 -28.95
N TYR A 13 4.66 -56.45 -28.62
CA TYR A 13 5.50 -55.73 -27.67
C TYR A 13 5.95 -54.36 -28.20
N ALA A 14 6.36 -54.26 -29.46
CA ALA A 14 6.72 -53.02 -30.11
C ALA A 14 5.55 -52.03 -30.17
N ASP A 15 4.33 -52.50 -30.49
CA ASP A 15 3.11 -51.66 -30.50
C ASP A 15 2.79 -51.12 -29.11
N LEU A 16 2.88 -51.94 -28.06
CA LEU A 16 2.68 -51.51 -26.67
C LEU A 16 3.72 -50.48 -26.25
N MET A 17 5.01 -50.68 -26.57
CA MET A 17 6.05 -49.72 -26.26
C MET A 17 5.89 -48.40 -27.01
N THR A 18 5.48 -48.45 -28.28
CA THR A 18 5.22 -47.25 -29.08
C THR A 18 4.04 -46.47 -28.53
N SER A 19 2.94 -47.12 -28.17
CA SER A 19 1.78 -46.47 -27.58
C SER A 19 2.11 -45.83 -26.24
N LEU A 20 2.87 -46.53 -25.39
CA LEU A 20 3.35 -45.99 -24.12
C LEU A 20 4.24 -44.75 -24.31
N PHE A 21 5.13 -44.80 -25.31
CA PHE A 21 5.98 -43.66 -25.64
C PHE A 21 5.15 -42.44 -26.08
N PHE A 22 4.12 -42.59 -26.90
CA PHE A 22 3.25 -41.48 -27.30
C PHE A 22 2.44 -40.91 -26.13
N VAL A 23 1.98 -41.77 -25.23
CA VAL A 23 1.28 -41.29 -23.99
C VAL A 23 2.23 -40.46 -23.15
N MET A 24 3.45 -40.94 -22.92
CA MET A 24 4.46 -40.21 -22.17
C MET A 24 4.86 -38.88 -22.83
N LEU A 25 5.02 -38.88 -24.15
CA LEU A 25 5.32 -37.67 -24.93
C LEU A 25 4.20 -36.64 -24.79
N THR A 26 2.95 -37.10 -24.92
CA THR A 26 1.77 -36.21 -24.77
C THR A 26 1.69 -35.59 -23.38
N LEU A 27 1.88 -36.39 -22.34
CA LEU A 27 1.92 -35.92 -20.96
C LEU A 27 3.06 -34.91 -20.75
N PHE A 28 4.21 -35.18 -21.30
CA PHE A 28 5.36 -34.26 -21.21
C PHE A 28 5.07 -32.90 -21.86
N ILE A 29 4.45 -32.89 -23.03
CA ILE A 29 4.04 -31.64 -23.70
C ILE A 29 3.01 -30.88 -22.86
N VAL A 30 2.01 -31.56 -22.29
CA VAL A 30 1.00 -30.93 -21.43
C VAL A 30 1.64 -30.32 -20.20
N VAL A 31 2.57 -31.01 -19.57
CA VAL A 31 3.30 -30.49 -18.40
C VAL A 31 4.15 -29.28 -18.77
N ILE A 32 4.84 -29.28 -19.91
CA ILE A 32 5.61 -28.11 -20.35
C ILE A 32 4.71 -26.90 -20.57
N ILE A 33 3.57 -27.08 -21.23
CA ILE A 33 2.62 -25.99 -21.46
C ILE A 33 2.09 -25.44 -20.11
N ALA A 34 1.71 -26.31 -19.19
CA ALA A 34 1.21 -25.92 -17.87
C ALA A 34 2.27 -25.15 -17.07
N LEU A 35 3.51 -25.63 -17.07
CA LEU A 35 4.63 -24.96 -16.40
C LEU A 35 4.96 -23.60 -17.03
N ASN A 36 4.91 -23.50 -18.36
CA ASN A 36 5.17 -22.25 -19.05
C ASN A 36 4.09 -21.20 -18.72
N ASN A 37 2.83 -21.58 -18.72
CA ASN A 37 1.73 -20.69 -18.34
C ASN A 37 1.86 -20.23 -16.88
N ALA A 38 2.10 -21.15 -15.95
CA ALA A 38 2.31 -20.81 -14.54
C ALA A 38 3.50 -19.88 -14.33
N ARG A 39 4.56 -20.03 -15.15
CA ARG A 39 5.72 -19.14 -15.11
C ARG A 39 5.39 -17.73 -15.61
N ILE A 40 4.60 -17.61 -16.67
CA ILE A 40 4.15 -16.31 -17.20
C ILE A 40 3.31 -15.59 -16.17
N ASP A 41 2.33 -16.28 -15.58
CA ASP A 41 1.46 -15.71 -14.53
C ASP A 41 2.28 -15.25 -13.31
N ALA A 42 3.27 -16.02 -12.89
CA ALA A 42 4.15 -15.65 -11.78
C ALA A 42 5.00 -14.41 -12.09
N ILE A 43 5.51 -14.28 -13.32
CA ILE A 43 6.28 -13.10 -13.75
C ILE A 43 5.38 -11.87 -13.74
N GLU A 44 4.17 -11.96 -14.27
CA GLU A 44 3.21 -10.85 -14.28
C GLU A 44 2.85 -10.39 -12.86
N GLN A 45 2.54 -11.33 -11.97
CA GLN A 45 2.26 -11.02 -10.56
C GLN A 45 3.46 -10.36 -9.85
N THR A 46 4.68 -10.85 -10.10
CA THR A 46 5.88 -10.23 -9.50
C THR A 46 6.12 -8.83 -10.03
N ALA A 47 5.90 -8.57 -11.31
CA ALA A 47 6.01 -7.25 -11.90
C ALA A 47 4.97 -6.27 -11.32
N GLU A 48 3.73 -6.72 -11.14
CA GLU A 48 2.68 -5.91 -10.53
C GLU A 48 2.99 -5.58 -9.06
N LEU A 49 3.47 -6.56 -8.28
CA LEU A 49 3.88 -6.36 -6.90
C LEU A 49 5.06 -5.39 -6.81
N GLN A 50 6.05 -5.51 -7.67
CA GLN A 50 7.19 -4.61 -7.71
C GLN A 50 6.75 -3.18 -8.01
N ALA A 51 5.87 -2.97 -8.98
CA ALA A 51 5.32 -1.64 -9.28
C ALA A 51 4.55 -1.02 -8.10
N LYS A 52 3.86 -1.85 -7.30
CA LYS A 52 3.19 -1.39 -6.06
C LYS A 52 4.20 -1.00 -4.98
N ILE A 53 5.28 -1.76 -4.83
CA ILE A 53 6.36 -1.45 -3.88
C ILE A 53 7.05 -0.15 -4.28
N ASP A 54 7.43 0.00 -5.54
CA ASP A 54 8.10 1.21 -6.05
C ASP A 54 7.25 2.47 -5.82
N LYS A 55 5.93 2.38 -6.04
CA LYS A 55 5.00 3.47 -5.73
C LYS A 55 4.90 3.76 -4.23
N ALA A 56 4.88 2.73 -3.39
CA ALA A 56 4.85 2.91 -1.94
C ALA A 56 6.14 3.58 -1.44
N ASP A 57 7.28 3.22 -2.00
CA ASP A 57 8.57 3.82 -1.67
C ASP A 57 8.66 5.27 -2.13
N GLU A 58 8.11 5.59 -3.31
CA GLU A 58 8.02 6.98 -3.79
C GLU A 58 7.18 7.85 -2.85
N ILE A 59 6.01 7.36 -2.40
CA ILE A 59 5.15 8.05 -1.43
C ILE A 59 5.89 8.23 -0.09
N ASN A 60 6.56 7.18 0.39
CA ASN A 60 7.32 7.25 1.63
C ASN A 60 8.45 8.27 1.55
N ASN A 61 9.16 8.32 0.43
CA ASN A 61 10.24 9.28 0.22
C ASN A 61 9.71 10.72 0.14
N ALA A 62 8.61 10.95 -0.56
CA ALA A 62 7.97 12.26 -0.62
C ALA A 62 7.50 12.74 0.76
N THR A 63 6.90 11.85 1.56
CA THR A 63 6.46 12.16 2.92
C THR A 63 7.63 12.38 3.89
N ARG A 64 8.76 11.68 3.71
CA ARG A 64 9.98 11.96 4.49
C ARG A 64 10.59 13.33 4.20
N GLU A 65 10.43 13.82 2.97
CA GLU A 65 10.85 15.19 2.62
C GLU A 65 10.08 16.23 3.46
N LEU A 66 8.78 16.02 3.67
CA LEU A 66 7.97 16.87 4.56
C LEU A 66 8.53 16.92 5.98
N ASP A 67 8.93 15.77 6.53
CA ASP A 67 9.46 15.64 7.90
C ASP A 67 10.85 16.27 8.04
N THR A 68 11.72 16.11 7.04
CA THR A 68 13.08 16.67 7.08
C THR A 68 13.13 18.17 6.85
N GLN A 69 12.31 18.70 5.95
CA GLN A 69 12.28 20.13 5.64
C GLN A 69 11.44 20.95 6.65
N HIS A 70 10.44 20.30 7.26
CA HIS A 70 9.46 20.96 8.12
C HIS A 70 9.30 20.28 9.47
N SER A 71 10.40 19.75 10.04
CA SER A 71 10.41 19.02 11.33
C SER A 71 9.86 19.82 12.51
N GLN A 72 9.86 21.16 12.44
CA GLN A 72 9.25 22.04 13.44
C GLN A 72 7.70 21.97 13.45
N TYR A 73 7.08 21.55 12.32
CA TYR A 73 5.63 21.50 12.19
C TYR A 73 5.10 20.07 12.16
N PHE A 74 5.92 19.09 11.75
CA PHE A 74 5.51 17.70 11.61
C PHE A 74 6.47 16.76 12.32
N GLN A 75 5.91 15.70 12.91
CA GLN A 75 6.64 14.60 13.51
C GLN A 75 6.15 13.28 12.93
N TYR A 76 7.06 12.51 12.34
CA TYR A 76 6.75 11.19 11.81
C TYR A 76 6.73 10.14 12.90
N PHE A 77 5.70 9.30 12.90
CA PHE A 77 5.55 8.15 13.78
C PHE A 77 5.66 6.87 12.95
N PRO A 78 6.84 6.23 12.91
CA PRO A 78 7.07 5.07 12.06
C PRO A 78 6.21 3.87 12.41
N GLU A 79 5.85 3.70 13.68
CA GLU A 79 4.98 2.63 14.17
C GLU A 79 3.59 2.66 13.50
N PHE A 80 3.07 3.85 13.28
CA PHE A 80 1.73 4.07 12.69
C PHE A 80 1.79 4.54 11.24
N LYS A 81 3.00 4.71 10.68
CA LYS A 81 3.23 5.26 9.33
C LYS A 81 2.45 6.55 9.07
N LYS A 82 2.39 7.43 10.07
CA LYS A 82 1.65 8.69 9.99
C LYS A 82 2.49 9.87 10.48
N HIS A 83 2.16 11.04 9.93
CA HIS A 83 2.69 12.32 10.42
C HIS A 83 1.69 12.92 11.41
N LYS A 84 2.19 13.52 12.46
CA LYS A 84 1.42 14.25 13.43
C LYS A 84 1.87 15.71 13.42
N LEU A 85 0.93 16.61 13.65
CA LEU A 85 1.24 18.02 13.87
C LEU A 85 2.08 18.16 15.15
N ALA A 86 3.26 18.78 15.02
CA ALA A 86 4.16 19.07 16.15
C ALA A 86 3.75 20.37 16.89
N VAL A 87 2.93 21.22 16.25
CA VAL A 87 2.42 22.44 16.88
C VAL A 87 1.44 22.09 17.98
N THR A 88 1.72 22.61 19.19
CA THR A 88 0.83 22.42 20.34
C THR A 88 -0.31 23.42 20.28
N VAL A 89 -1.54 22.92 20.12
CA VAL A 89 -2.76 23.75 20.13
C VAL A 89 -3.50 23.51 21.44
N SER A 90 -3.54 24.56 22.29
CA SER A 90 -4.19 24.50 23.60
C SER A 90 -5.39 25.44 23.65
N PHE A 91 -6.59 24.90 23.64
CA PHE A 91 -7.82 25.64 23.82
C PHE A 91 -8.08 25.87 25.30
N ARG A 92 -8.84 26.89 25.63
CA ARG A 92 -9.39 27.08 27.00
C ARG A 92 -10.30 25.91 27.40
N SER A 93 -10.41 25.62 28.65
CA SER A 93 -11.31 24.59 29.17
C SER A 93 -12.74 24.79 28.65
N GLY A 94 -13.34 23.73 28.10
CA GLY A 94 -14.69 23.76 27.55
C GLY A 94 -14.88 24.58 26.24
N SER A 95 -13.80 25.05 25.62
CA SER A 95 -13.87 25.92 24.43
C SER A 95 -13.25 25.27 23.21
N ALA A 96 -13.81 25.58 22.03
CA ALA A 96 -13.26 25.33 20.70
C ALA A 96 -13.03 26.62 19.91
N ASP A 97 -13.04 27.78 20.59
CA ASP A 97 -12.91 29.08 19.92
C ASP A 97 -11.46 29.35 19.51
N MET A 98 -11.21 29.35 18.20
CA MET A 98 -9.91 29.69 17.60
C MET A 98 -9.46 31.12 17.94
N ASN A 99 -10.37 32.05 18.21
CA ASN A 99 -10.01 33.41 18.55
C ASN A 99 -9.31 33.50 19.91
N SER A 100 -9.54 32.54 20.78
CA SER A 100 -8.89 32.42 22.08
C SER A 100 -7.44 31.94 22.02
N LEU A 101 -6.96 31.45 20.88
CA LEU A 101 -5.59 30.97 20.70
C LEU A 101 -4.61 32.17 20.57
N PRO A 102 -3.37 32.00 21.04
CA PRO A 102 -2.28 32.95 20.80
C PRO A 102 -2.09 33.23 19.30
N SER A 103 -1.70 34.47 18.96
CA SER A 103 -1.46 34.85 17.57
C SER A 103 -0.34 34.00 16.93
N SER A 104 0.69 33.64 17.67
CA SER A 104 1.75 32.75 17.22
C SER A 104 1.22 31.36 16.83
N THR A 105 0.37 30.75 17.67
CA THR A 105 -0.23 29.44 17.37
C THR A 105 -1.10 29.49 16.11
N LYS A 106 -1.84 30.58 15.91
CA LYS A 106 -2.63 30.77 14.68
C LYS A 106 -1.76 30.89 13.44
N GLU A 107 -0.64 31.58 13.54
CA GLU A 107 0.32 31.73 12.46
C GLU A 107 1.01 30.40 12.12
N ASP A 108 1.41 29.65 13.14
CA ASP A 108 1.96 28.30 12.98
C ASP A 108 0.97 27.37 12.29
N LEU A 109 -0.30 27.38 12.69
CA LEU A 109 -1.35 26.60 12.04
C LEU A 109 -1.57 26.99 10.57
N ARG A 110 -1.59 28.30 10.26
CA ARG A 110 -1.70 28.77 8.88
C ARG A 110 -0.51 28.35 8.03
N THR A 111 0.69 28.47 8.59
CA THR A 111 1.92 28.05 7.91
C THR A 111 1.91 26.55 7.65
N THR A 112 1.53 25.76 8.64
CA THR A 112 1.39 24.31 8.51
C THR A 112 0.36 23.95 7.44
N GLY A 113 -0.80 24.63 7.42
CA GLY A 113 -1.82 24.42 6.42
C GLY A 113 -1.34 24.70 4.99
N LYS A 114 -0.55 25.75 4.79
CA LYS A 114 0.06 26.07 3.50
C LYS A 114 1.07 24.99 3.08
N ILE A 115 1.95 24.58 3.99
CA ILE A 115 2.94 23.52 3.70
C ILE A 115 2.24 22.23 3.28
N LEU A 116 1.17 21.82 3.98
CA LEU A 116 0.37 20.64 3.62
C LEU A 116 -0.31 20.81 2.25
N GLN A 117 -0.88 21.97 1.99
CA GLN A 117 -1.51 22.26 0.70
C GLN A 117 -0.51 22.15 -0.44
N ASP A 118 0.64 22.81 -0.31
CA ASP A 118 1.69 22.79 -1.33
C ASP A 118 2.25 21.38 -1.54
N PHE A 119 2.45 20.63 -0.45
CA PHE A 119 2.86 19.23 -0.50
C PHE A 119 1.85 18.36 -1.25
N ILE A 120 0.55 18.45 -0.91
CA ILE A 120 -0.51 17.66 -1.56
C ILE A 120 -0.59 18.01 -3.04
N ILE A 121 -0.55 19.31 -3.40
CA ILE A 121 -0.60 19.75 -4.80
C ILE A 121 0.59 19.21 -5.57
N LYS A 122 1.82 19.39 -5.05
CA LYS A 122 3.07 18.92 -5.68
C LYS A 122 3.03 17.41 -5.91
N THR A 123 2.65 16.66 -4.88
CA THR A 123 2.67 15.20 -4.92
C THR A 123 1.57 14.62 -5.80
N THR A 124 0.38 15.24 -5.80
CA THR A 124 -0.72 14.83 -6.70
C THR A 124 -0.41 15.14 -8.16
N GLN A 125 0.29 16.24 -8.45
CA GLN A 125 0.74 16.56 -9.81
C GLN A 125 1.77 15.55 -10.33
N SER A 126 2.71 15.13 -9.47
CA SER A 126 3.71 14.12 -9.82
C SER A 126 3.11 12.71 -9.92
N ASN A 127 2.06 12.44 -9.16
CA ASN A 127 1.41 11.13 -9.04
C ASN A 127 -0.11 11.24 -9.08
N PRO A 128 -0.73 11.44 -10.27
CA PRO A 128 -2.19 11.68 -10.40
C PRO A 128 -3.08 10.53 -9.87
N HIS A 129 -2.52 9.34 -9.70
CA HIS A 129 -3.25 8.17 -9.20
C HIS A 129 -3.21 8.02 -7.67
N ILE A 130 -2.48 8.90 -6.98
CA ILE A 130 -2.39 8.88 -5.51
C ILE A 130 -3.42 9.86 -4.95
N GLN A 131 -4.21 9.38 -4.00
CA GLN A 131 -5.13 10.19 -3.22
C GLN A 131 -4.63 10.28 -1.79
N TYR A 132 -4.58 11.50 -1.27
CA TYR A 132 -4.23 11.76 0.12
C TYR A 132 -5.51 11.96 0.93
N LEU A 133 -5.59 11.31 2.08
CA LEU A 133 -6.62 11.54 3.08
C LEU A 133 -6.03 12.36 4.21
N LEU A 134 -6.47 13.60 4.37
CA LEU A 134 -6.14 14.42 5.52
C LEU A 134 -7.18 14.20 6.61
N ILE A 135 -6.75 13.69 7.76
CA ILE A 135 -7.60 13.48 8.93
C ILE A 135 -7.22 14.54 9.96
N ILE A 136 -8.18 15.38 10.32
CA ILE A 136 -8.02 16.37 11.38
C ILE A 136 -8.74 15.86 12.61
N GLU A 137 -7.97 15.64 13.68
CA GLU A 137 -8.49 15.15 14.95
C GLU A 137 -8.38 16.25 16.01
N GLY A 138 -9.52 16.68 16.56
CA GLY A 138 -9.55 17.47 17.77
C GLY A 138 -9.40 16.57 19.00
N GLN A 139 -8.80 17.10 20.06
CA GLN A 139 -8.64 16.37 21.30
C GLN A 139 -9.29 17.13 22.47
N ALA A 140 -9.96 16.40 23.34
CA ALA A 140 -10.45 16.88 24.63
C ALA A 140 -9.87 16.03 25.77
N SER A 141 -9.95 16.53 27.00
CA SER A 141 -9.44 15.84 28.19
C SER A 141 -10.18 14.51 28.41
N LYS A 142 -9.50 13.52 28.97
CA LYS A 142 -10.12 12.28 29.49
C LYS A 142 -10.70 12.46 30.92
N ASP A 143 -11.39 13.55 31.14
CA ASP A 143 -12.12 13.75 32.38
C ASP A 143 -13.58 13.26 32.23
N GLY A 144 -14.34 13.27 33.30
CA GLY A 144 -15.74 12.83 33.30
C GLY A 144 -16.72 13.79 32.63
N TYR A 145 -16.25 14.77 31.83
CA TYR A 145 -17.12 15.72 31.17
C TYR A 145 -17.90 15.06 30.01
N ALA A 146 -19.24 15.11 30.12
CA ALA A 146 -20.13 14.38 29.20
C ALA A 146 -20.03 14.84 27.75
N TYR A 147 -19.57 16.05 27.47
CA TYR A 147 -19.49 16.65 26.14
C TYR A 147 -18.09 16.61 25.51
N ASN A 148 -17.19 15.80 26.02
CA ASN A 148 -15.82 15.73 25.51
C ASN A 148 -15.76 15.32 24.03
N TYR A 149 -16.64 14.44 23.56
CA TYR A 149 -16.71 14.06 22.15
C TYR A 149 -17.15 15.23 21.26
N GLU A 150 -18.19 15.94 21.66
CA GLU A 150 -18.66 17.13 20.96
C GLU A 150 -17.58 18.21 20.91
N LEU A 151 -16.91 18.46 22.03
CA LEU A 151 -15.83 19.41 22.14
C LEU A 151 -14.63 19.03 21.25
N SER A 152 -14.28 17.75 21.17
CA SER A 152 -13.24 17.26 20.27
C SER A 152 -13.60 17.51 18.80
N TYR A 153 -14.83 17.22 18.43
CA TYR A 153 -15.34 17.47 17.08
C TYR A 153 -15.33 18.95 16.71
N GLN A 154 -15.82 19.81 17.59
CA GLN A 154 -15.82 21.27 17.40
C GLN A 154 -14.39 21.82 17.26
N ARG A 155 -13.42 21.31 18.02
CA ARG A 155 -11.99 21.67 17.90
C ARG A 155 -11.37 21.22 16.59
N ALA A 156 -11.84 20.13 16.01
CA ALA A 156 -11.38 19.67 14.70
C ALA A 156 -11.95 20.55 13.56
N LEU A 157 -13.14 21.13 13.76
CA LEU A 157 -13.83 21.98 12.77
C LEU A 157 -13.43 23.46 12.84
N SER A 158 -12.86 23.91 13.95
CA SER A 158 -12.50 25.31 14.15
C SER A 158 -11.22 25.68 13.41
#